data_6b9dcce178441382a2128012f15708bc
#
_entry.id   6b9dcce178441382a2128012f15708bc
#
_cell.length_a   1.000
_cell.length_b   1.000
_cell.length_c   1.000
_cell.angle_alpha   90.00
_cell.angle_beta   90.00
_cell.angle_gamma   90.00
#
_symmetry.space_group_name_H-M   'P 1'
#
loop_
_entity.id
_entity.type
_entity.pdbx_description
1 polymer ?
#
loop_
_entity_poly.entity_id
_entity_poly.type
_entity_poly.pdbx_seq_one_letter_code
_entity_poly.pdbx_strand_id
1 'polypeptide(L)'
;MVADRSSGVEAKRGPARPSRRAILAGLAAFAATPDGAEAQPKPPSTVTNPPRDFRPGAAPTTYFTDPDVVAVDPAFEPYIVPNSAIRRLWTGALWAEGPAWNAVGRYLVWSDIPNNRQMRWLEEDGHVSVFRMPSNNANGNSFDHQGRQISCEHATGRVVRYELDGAATILADAFDGKPLNSPNDVVQHPDGAYWFTDPPYGALLYEGLPDAAGGPSNPQGHLDPRLGQPAGTAPRRRVLPNAVYRIDPSGRIDRVLTDDEVPDPNGLCFSPDHRTLYVCSTGKGPGDTGPGGKGEIYAFDVGGGALLSNKRLFSDCIVDGVKCGPDGLRADVDGNLWVSSNAGRAVGYNGVTVWSPKGKLIGRIRLPEVCGNLTFGGPKRNRLFMAASQSLYALTVNTQGAGPA
;
A
#
# COMPACT_ATOMS: atom_id res chain seq x y z
N MET A 1 80.36 -47.50 8.13
CA MET A 1 80.87 -46.13 8.27
C MET A 1 79.67 -45.21 8.10
N VAL A 2 79.25 -44.71 9.16
CA VAL A 2 78.01 -43.96 9.33
C VAL A 2 78.39 -42.57 9.83
N ALA A 3 77.88 -41.54 9.25
CA ALA A 3 77.96 -40.20 9.82
C ALA A 3 76.55 -39.69 10.14
N ASP A 4 76.36 -39.50 11.40
CA ASP A 4 75.25 -38.81 12.04
C ASP A 4 75.21 -37.32 11.67
N ARG A 5 74.07 -36.79 11.34
CA ARG A 5 73.76 -35.34 11.37
C ARG A 5 72.36 -35.11 11.92
N SER A 6 72.33 -34.74 13.16
CA SER A 6 71.20 -34.12 13.84
C SER A 6 71.03 -32.67 13.30
N SER A 7 69.83 -32.34 12.81
CA SER A 7 69.41 -30.96 12.59
C SER A 7 68.25 -30.63 13.48
N GLY A 8 68.47 -29.70 14.40
CA GLY A 8 67.51 -29.19 15.31
C GLY A 8 66.41 -28.40 14.64
N VAL A 9 65.20 -28.71 14.98
CA VAL A 9 64.00 -27.93 14.55
C VAL A 9 63.69 -26.92 15.69
N GLU A 10 63.94 -25.67 15.39
CA GLU A 10 63.49 -24.54 16.23
C GLU A 10 61.95 -24.44 16.17
N ALA A 11 61.28 -24.66 17.32
CA ALA A 11 59.86 -24.47 17.48
C ALA A 11 59.54 -22.95 17.54
N LYS A 12 58.95 -22.40 16.50
CA LYS A 12 58.33 -21.04 16.52
C LYS A 12 57.22 -21.01 17.54
N ARG A 13 57.35 -20.25 18.60
CA ARG A 13 56.28 -19.95 19.55
C ARG A 13 55.22 -19.09 18.83
N GLY A 14 54.01 -19.59 18.72
CA GLY A 14 52.84 -18.83 18.27
C GLY A 14 52.48 -17.73 19.26
N PRO A 15 51.70 -16.70 18.84
CA PRO A 15 51.35 -15.56 19.66
C PRO A 15 50.56 -15.97 20.91
N ALA A 16 50.95 -15.43 22.05
CA ALA A 16 50.33 -15.66 23.34
C ALA A 16 48.81 -15.30 23.30
N ARG A 17 47.97 -16.21 23.76
CA ARG A 17 46.52 -15.93 23.92
C ARG A 17 46.33 -14.87 25.01
N PRO A 18 45.51 -13.80 24.74
CA PRO A 18 45.24 -12.79 25.75
C PRO A 18 44.57 -13.38 26.99
N SER A 19 44.93 -12.90 28.17
CA SER A 19 44.36 -13.36 29.44
C SER A 19 42.88 -12.98 29.56
N ARG A 20 42.10 -13.75 30.32
CA ARG A 20 40.68 -13.50 30.58
C ARG A 20 40.38 -12.07 31.09
N ARG A 21 41.34 -11.41 31.73
CA ARG A 21 41.23 -10.00 32.18
C ARG A 21 41.29 -9.01 30.99
N ALA A 22 42.08 -9.31 29.99
CA ALA A 22 42.20 -8.44 28.79
C ALA A 22 40.94 -8.53 27.91
N ILE A 23 40.25 -9.71 27.89
CA ILE A 23 38.98 -9.87 27.15
C ILE A 23 37.84 -9.12 27.85
N LEU A 24 37.80 -9.10 29.20
CA LEU A 24 36.82 -8.34 29.96
C LEU A 24 37.02 -6.80 29.85
N ALA A 25 38.24 -6.34 29.76
CA ALA A 25 38.53 -4.91 29.53
C ALA A 25 38.16 -4.44 28.11
N GLY A 26 38.33 -5.31 27.10
CA GLY A 26 37.89 -5.03 25.73
C GLY A 26 36.38 -4.98 25.54
N LEU A 27 35.60 -5.78 26.30
CA LEU A 27 34.16 -5.76 26.28
C LEU A 27 33.53 -4.55 27.02
N ALA A 28 34.23 -4.01 28.01
CA ALA A 28 33.80 -2.79 28.72
C ALA A 28 33.98 -1.51 27.90
N ALA A 29 34.86 -1.50 26.89
CA ALA A 29 35.07 -0.34 26.02
C ALA A 29 34.02 -0.20 24.91
N PHE A 30 33.22 -1.23 24.63
CA PHE A 30 32.10 -1.17 23.67
C PHE A 30 30.74 -0.84 24.31
N ALA A 31 30.66 -0.60 25.61
CA ALA A 31 29.44 -0.24 26.32
C ALA A 31 29.27 1.28 26.50
N ALA A 32 30.13 2.10 25.95
CA ALA A 32 29.90 3.53 25.85
C ALA A 32 29.10 3.79 24.55
N THR A 33 27.76 3.75 24.68
CA THR A 33 26.89 4.34 23.66
C THR A 33 27.25 5.81 23.53
N PRO A 34 27.46 6.34 22.30
CA PRO A 34 27.60 7.77 22.15
C PRO A 34 26.32 8.43 22.67
N ASP A 35 26.47 9.39 23.56
CA ASP A 35 25.41 10.30 23.98
C ASP A 35 24.84 10.95 22.72
N GLY A 36 23.61 10.59 22.34
CA GLY A 36 22.94 11.14 21.16
C GLY A 36 22.15 10.15 20.30
N ALA A 37 22.10 8.85 20.61
CA ALA A 37 21.12 7.99 19.97
C ALA A 37 19.74 8.38 20.49
N GLU A 38 18.98 9.16 19.72
CA GLU A 38 17.56 9.39 19.98
C GLU A 38 16.89 8.03 20.19
N ALA A 39 16.32 7.85 21.37
CA ALA A 39 15.60 6.63 21.69
C ALA A 39 14.47 6.49 20.68
N GLN A 40 14.42 5.38 19.96
CA GLN A 40 13.31 5.14 19.03
C GLN A 40 11.98 5.32 19.79
N PRO A 41 11.01 6.02 19.18
CA PRO A 41 9.72 6.25 19.83
C PRO A 41 9.09 4.91 20.22
N LYS A 42 8.67 4.80 21.47
CA LYS A 42 8.00 3.59 21.93
C LYS A 42 6.66 3.43 21.19
N PRO A 43 6.32 2.22 20.76
CA PRO A 43 5.03 1.97 20.14
C PRO A 43 3.90 2.35 21.12
N PRO A 44 2.76 2.84 20.58
CA PRO A 44 1.62 3.19 21.40
C PRO A 44 1.10 1.99 22.21
N SER A 45 0.85 2.19 23.49
CA SER A 45 0.42 1.13 24.42
C SER A 45 -0.90 0.46 24.02
N THR A 46 -1.81 1.20 23.40
CA THR A 46 -3.12 0.73 22.94
C THR A 46 -3.05 -0.30 21.80
N VAL A 47 -1.93 -0.37 21.08
CA VAL A 47 -1.71 -1.38 20.03
C VAL A 47 -1.09 -2.65 20.59
N THR A 48 -0.36 -2.55 21.71
CA THR A 48 0.45 -3.63 22.24
C THR A 48 -0.01 -4.14 23.62
N ASN A 49 -0.68 -3.29 24.45
CA ASN A 49 -1.05 -3.68 25.82
C ASN A 49 -2.18 -2.79 26.39
N PRO A 50 -3.36 -3.35 26.71
CA PRO A 50 -3.81 -4.66 26.25
C PRO A 50 -4.11 -4.62 24.74
N PRO A 51 -3.92 -5.74 24.03
CA PRO A 51 -4.28 -5.79 22.63
C PRO A 51 -5.79 -5.60 22.45
N ARG A 52 -6.17 -4.77 21.47
CA ARG A 52 -7.59 -4.55 21.13
C ARG A 52 -8.13 -5.78 20.38
N ASP A 53 -9.37 -6.12 20.66
CA ASP A 53 -10.09 -7.14 19.90
C ASP A 53 -10.81 -6.48 18.72
N PHE A 54 -10.28 -6.68 17.51
CA PHE A 54 -10.86 -6.18 16.27
C PHE A 54 -11.68 -7.23 15.54
N ARG A 55 -11.95 -8.40 16.12
CA ARG A 55 -12.72 -9.46 15.44
C ARG A 55 -14.13 -8.96 15.09
N PRO A 56 -14.71 -9.38 13.97
CA PRO A 56 -16.12 -9.16 13.69
C PRO A 56 -16.97 -9.68 14.87
N GLY A 57 -17.91 -8.88 15.36
CA GLY A 57 -18.73 -9.24 16.51
C GLY A 57 -18.09 -9.10 17.88
N ALA A 58 -16.81 -8.67 17.97
CA ALA A 58 -16.21 -8.31 19.22
C ALA A 58 -16.97 -7.17 19.91
N ALA A 59 -16.90 -7.11 21.25
CA ALA A 59 -17.51 -6.01 22.00
C ALA A 59 -17.03 -4.66 21.48
N PRO A 60 -17.89 -3.64 21.44
CA PRO A 60 -17.48 -2.29 21.09
C PRO A 60 -16.35 -1.82 21.99
N THR A 61 -15.47 -0.97 21.46
CA THR A 61 -14.44 -0.34 22.29
C THR A 61 -15.09 0.46 23.42
N THR A 62 -14.49 0.38 24.61
CA THR A 62 -14.89 1.23 25.76
C THR A 62 -14.19 2.57 25.75
N TYR A 63 -13.29 2.82 24.81
CA TYR A 63 -12.58 4.08 24.73
C TYR A 63 -13.47 5.19 24.17
N PHE A 64 -13.49 6.31 24.84
CA PHE A 64 -14.07 7.56 24.37
C PHE A 64 -12.94 8.51 24.03
N THR A 65 -12.90 8.98 22.94
CA THR A 65 -12.16 9.05 21.70
C THR A 65 -11.29 7.82 21.51
N ASP A 66 -11.36 7.21 20.34
CA ASP A 66 -10.53 6.05 20.03
C ASP A 66 -9.04 6.43 20.11
N PRO A 67 -8.24 5.81 20.99
CA PRO A 67 -6.84 6.21 21.20
C PRO A 67 -5.93 5.91 20.01
N ASP A 68 -6.41 5.13 19.03
CA ASP A 68 -5.70 4.86 17.79
C ASP A 68 -6.05 5.84 16.66
N VAL A 69 -6.94 6.80 16.91
CA VAL A 69 -7.20 7.98 16.08
C VAL A 69 -6.44 9.15 16.70
N VAL A 70 -5.28 9.47 16.15
CA VAL A 70 -4.30 10.35 16.78
C VAL A 70 -4.23 11.69 16.05
N ALA A 71 -4.52 12.79 16.74
CA ALA A 71 -4.14 14.11 16.27
C ALA A 71 -2.64 14.31 16.52
N VAL A 72 -1.86 14.38 15.44
CA VAL A 72 -0.43 14.71 15.48
C VAL A 72 -0.26 16.23 15.55
N ASP A 73 -1.20 16.95 14.94
CA ASP A 73 -1.31 18.39 14.94
C ASP A 73 -2.74 18.79 15.28
N PRO A 74 -2.97 19.90 16.03
CA PRO A 74 -4.33 20.39 16.34
C PRO A 74 -5.22 20.59 15.10
N ALA A 75 -4.64 20.81 13.93
CA ALA A 75 -5.38 20.90 12.68
C ALA A 75 -6.15 19.62 12.32
N PHE A 76 -5.85 18.48 12.93
CA PHE A 76 -6.59 17.24 12.71
C PHE A 76 -7.80 17.07 13.64
N GLU A 77 -7.85 17.75 14.78
CA GLU A 77 -8.94 17.61 15.77
C GLU A 77 -10.34 17.80 15.15
N PRO A 78 -10.57 18.75 14.21
CA PRO A 78 -11.89 18.93 13.58
C PRO A 78 -12.38 17.71 12.78
N TYR A 79 -11.47 16.82 12.36
CA TYR A 79 -11.79 15.62 11.57
C TYR A 79 -12.14 14.41 12.42
N ILE A 80 -11.92 14.48 13.73
CA ILE A 80 -12.20 13.39 14.67
C ILE A 80 -13.67 13.45 15.09
N VAL A 81 -14.37 12.31 14.97
CA VAL A 81 -15.68 12.12 15.59
C VAL A 81 -15.44 11.45 16.95
N PRO A 82 -15.65 12.13 18.07
CA PRO A 82 -15.19 11.65 19.39
C PRO A 82 -15.74 10.29 19.81
N ASN A 83 -16.96 9.95 19.39
CA ASN A 83 -17.62 8.69 19.72
C ASN A 83 -17.56 7.65 18.59
N SER A 84 -16.69 7.87 17.60
CA SER A 84 -16.43 6.89 16.54
C SER A 84 -15.20 6.07 16.87
N ALA A 85 -15.34 4.75 16.86
CA ALA A 85 -14.24 3.82 17.05
C ALA A 85 -13.87 3.14 15.73
N ILE A 86 -12.62 2.76 15.61
CA ILE A 86 -12.14 1.88 14.54
C ILE A 86 -12.83 0.52 14.71
N ARG A 87 -13.46 0.03 13.65
CA ARG A 87 -14.16 -1.25 13.62
C ARG A 87 -13.57 -2.13 12.56
N ARG A 88 -13.21 -3.36 12.88
CA ARG A 88 -12.93 -4.39 11.89
C ARG A 88 -14.26 -4.98 11.44
N LEU A 89 -14.62 -4.75 10.19
CA LEU A 89 -15.86 -5.22 9.61
C LEU A 89 -15.78 -6.69 9.17
N TRP A 90 -14.58 -7.10 8.72
CA TRP A 90 -14.36 -8.45 8.22
C TRP A 90 -12.87 -8.82 8.25
N THR A 91 -12.58 -10.12 8.29
CA THR A 91 -11.24 -10.69 8.16
C THR A 91 -11.31 -12.02 7.41
N GLY A 92 -10.22 -12.42 6.75
CA GLY A 92 -10.13 -13.67 5.99
C GLY A 92 -9.64 -13.50 4.56
N ALA A 93 -9.06 -12.34 4.21
CA ALA A 93 -8.27 -12.17 3.00
C ALA A 93 -6.87 -12.77 3.18
N LEU A 94 -6.18 -13.00 2.09
CA LEU A 94 -4.72 -13.11 2.06
C LEU A 94 -4.09 -11.73 1.92
N TRP A 95 -4.62 -10.90 1.02
CA TRP A 95 -4.23 -9.49 0.89
C TRP A 95 -5.40 -8.65 0.38
N ALA A 96 -5.96 -7.83 1.28
CA ALA A 96 -7.09 -6.96 1.00
C ALA A 96 -6.64 -5.66 0.36
N GLU A 97 -7.22 -5.32 -0.79
CA GLU A 97 -6.84 -4.18 -1.62
C GLU A 97 -8.04 -3.50 -2.31
N GLY A 98 -7.78 -2.34 -2.89
CA GLY A 98 -8.63 -1.62 -3.82
C GLY A 98 -10.08 -1.42 -3.36
N PRO A 99 -10.34 -0.90 -2.16
CA PRO A 99 -11.70 -0.66 -1.71
C PRO A 99 -12.34 0.47 -2.52
N ALA A 100 -13.59 0.26 -2.96
CA ALA A 100 -14.38 1.26 -3.68
C ALA A 100 -15.85 1.24 -3.23
N TRP A 101 -16.42 2.42 -3.08
CA TRP A 101 -17.79 2.59 -2.61
C TRP A 101 -18.77 2.82 -3.75
N ASN A 102 -19.80 1.98 -3.87
CA ASN A 102 -20.92 2.22 -4.76
C ASN A 102 -22.01 3.00 -4.02
N ALA A 103 -22.17 4.27 -4.38
CA ALA A 103 -23.13 5.15 -3.71
C ALA A 103 -24.59 4.81 -4.07
N VAL A 104 -24.84 4.26 -5.25
CA VAL A 104 -26.19 3.89 -5.71
C VAL A 104 -26.65 2.62 -5.01
N GLY A 105 -25.83 1.58 -5.04
CA GLY A 105 -26.13 0.29 -4.41
C GLY A 105 -25.83 0.24 -2.91
N ARG A 106 -25.20 1.28 -2.35
CA ARG A 106 -24.84 1.41 -0.92
C ARG A 106 -24.05 0.21 -0.41
N TYR A 107 -22.99 -0.14 -1.16
CA TYR A 107 -22.08 -1.22 -0.80
C TYR A 107 -20.63 -0.87 -1.10
N LEU A 108 -19.74 -1.50 -0.38
CA LEU A 108 -18.29 -1.46 -0.64
C LEU A 108 -17.90 -2.73 -1.38
N VAL A 109 -17.07 -2.61 -2.40
CA VAL A 109 -16.29 -3.72 -2.96
C VAL A 109 -14.84 -3.57 -2.57
N TRP A 110 -14.11 -4.68 -2.42
CA TRP A 110 -12.65 -4.70 -2.33
C TRP A 110 -12.12 -6.00 -2.91
N SER A 111 -10.85 -5.99 -3.26
CA SER A 111 -10.16 -7.15 -3.82
C SER A 111 -9.46 -7.94 -2.72
N ASP A 112 -9.52 -9.26 -2.80
CA ASP A 112 -8.64 -10.21 -2.11
C ASP A 112 -7.79 -10.85 -3.21
N ILE A 113 -6.68 -10.17 -3.53
CA ILE A 113 -5.90 -10.40 -4.75
C ILE A 113 -5.41 -11.85 -4.85
N PRO A 114 -4.71 -12.42 -3.84
CA PRO A 114 -4.18 -13.76 -3.96
C PRO A 114 -5.25 -14.84 -4.04
N ASN A 115 -6.41 -14.62 -3.44
CA ASN A 115 -7.55 -15.53 -3.51
C ASN A 115 -8.38 -15.38 -4.80
N ASN A 116 -7.95 -14.48 -5.71
CA ASN A 116 -8.59 -14.26 -7.01
C ASN A 116 -10.09 -13.96 -6.90
N ARG A 117 -10.47 -13.12 -5.92
CA ARG A 117 -11.87 -12.76 -5.66
C ARG A 117 -12.02 -11.29 -5.29
N GLN A 118 -13.19 -10.75 -5.62
CA GLN A 118 -13.68 -9.50 -5.06
C GLN A 118 -14.74 -9.78 -4.01
N MET A 119 -14.68 -9.05 -2.92
CA MET A 119 -15.59 -9.12 -1.80
C MET A 119 -16.55 -7.93 -1.82
N ARG A 120 -17.70 -8.07 -1.20
CA ARG A 120 -18.69 -6.99 -1.03
C ARG A 120 -19.16 -6.94 0.42
N TRP A 121 -19.21 -5.74 0.97
CA TRP A 121 -19.87 -5.43 2.23
C TRP A 121 -21.10 -4.57 1.97
N LEU A 122 -22.25 -4.96 2.52
CA LEU A 122 -23.51 -4.22 2.42
C LEU A 122 -23.67 -3.29 3.62
N GLU A 123 -24.05 -2.04 3.37
CA GLU A 123 -24.25 -1.08 4.46
C GLU A 123 -25.51 -1.39 5.28
N GLU A 124 -26.52 -1.95 4.67
CA GLU A 124 -27.83 -2.17 5.27
C GLU A 124 -27.75 -3.09 6.50
N ASP A 125 -27.04 -4.20 6.38
CA ASP A 125 -26.95 -5.23 7.42
C ASP A 125 -25.54 -5.63 7.82
N GLY A 126 -24.51 -5.06 7.15
CA GLY A 126 -23.10 -5.39 7.37
C GLY A 126 -22.69 -6.74 6.78
N HIS A 127 -23.54 -7.37 5.96
CA HIS A 127 -23.23 -8.67 5.36
C HIS A 127 -22.05 -8.59 4.41
N VAL A 128 -21.12 -9.58 4.52
CA VAL A 128 -19.99 -9.75 3.61
C VAL A 128 -20.18 -10.99 2.76
N SER A 129 -20.02 -10.83 1.45
CA SER A 129 -20.11 -11.91 0.49
C SER A 129 -19.04 -11.82 -0.59
N VAL A 130 -18.78 -12.93 -1.27
CA VAL A 130 -18.02 -12.91 -2.53
C VAL A 130 -18.87 -12.19 -3.58
N PHE A 131 -18.30 -11.13 -4.15
CA PHE A 131 -18.94 -10.34 -5.19
C PHE A 131 -18.66 -10.89 -6.59
N ARG A 132 -17.38 -11.25 -6.83
CA ARG A 132 -16.93 -11.83 -8.11
C ARG A 132 -15.80 -12.82 -7.88
N MET A 133 -15.88 -13.97 -8.55
CA MET A 133 -14.86 -15.00 -8.54
C MET A 133 -14.98 -15.86 -9.80
N PRO A 134 -13.93 -16.00 -10.65
CA PRO A 134 -12.64 -15.34 -10.51
C PRO A 134 -12.72 -13.82 -10.76
N SER A 135 -11.80 -13.06 -10.16
CA SER A 135 -11.66 -11.61 -10.37
C SER A 135 -10.49 -11.25 -11.27
N ASN A 136 -9.78 -12.24 -11.81
CA ASN A 136 -8.51 -12.09 -12.53
C ASN A 136 -7.42 -11.42 -11.68
N ASN A 137 -7.38 -11.75 -10.39
CA ASN A 137 -6.52 -11.13 -9.38
C ASN A 137 -6.63 -9.59 -9.43
N ALA A 138 -7.88 -9.11 -9.40
CA ALA A 138 -8.14 -7.68 -9.39
C ALA A 138 -7.48 -7.02 -8.17
N ASN A 139 -6.95 -5.80 -8.37
CA ASN A 139 -6.39 -4.97 -7.32
C ASN A 139 -7.28 -3.73 -7.11
N GLY A 140 -6.88 -2.56 -7.60
CA GLY A 140 -7.60 -1.31 -7.44
C GLY A 140 -8.96 -1.30 -8.12
N ASN A 141 -9.93 -0.70 -7.45
CA ASN A 141 -11.26 -0.48 -7.99
C ASN A 141 -11.68 0.97 -7.81
N SER A 142 -12.58 1.42 -8.67
CA SER A 142 -13.27 2.70 -8.56
C SER A 142 -14.69 2.54 -9.13
N PHE A 143 -15.55 3.50 -8.83
CA PHE A 143 -16.82 3.63 -9.53
C PHE A 143 -16.83 4.94 -10.31
N ASP A 144 -17.29 4.90 -11.56
CA ASP A 144 -17.44 6.10 -12.37
C ASP A 144 -18.70 6.89 -11.98
N HIS A 145 -18.85 8.06 -12.58
CA HIS A 145 -20.00 8.94 -12.32
C HIS A 145 -21.34 8.32 -12.72
N GLN A 146 -21.34 7.24 -13.52
CA GLN A 146 -22.53 6.47 -13.89
C GLN A 146 -22.76 5.28 -12.93
N GLY A 147 -21.90 5.07 -11.93
CA GLY A 147 -21.99 3.97 -10.99
C GLY A 147 -21.49 2.63 -11.54
N ARG A 148 -20.74 2.64 -12.65
CA ARG A 148 -20.11 1.43 -13.21
C ARG A 148 -18.76 1.20 -12.53
N GLN A 149 -18.47 -0.05 -12.21
CA GLN A 149 -17.19 -0.40 -11.59
C GLN A 149 -16.06 -0.42 -12.63
N ILE A 150 -14.96 0.25 -12.32
CA ILE A 150 -13.69 0.09 -13.02
C ILE A 150 -12.78 -0.76 -12.13
N SER A 151 -12.06 -1.71 -12.71
CA SER A 151 -11.18 -2.63 -11.99
C SER A 151 -9.86 -2.81 -12.73
N CYS A 152 -8.77 -2.82 -11.98
CA CYS A 152 -7.43 -3.16 -12.45
C CYS A 152 -7.21 -4.66 -12.22
N GLU A 153 -6.94 -5.42 -13.28
CA GLU A 153 -6.78 -6.87 -13.22
C GLU A 153 -5.31 -7.29 -13.43
N HIS A 154 -4.67 -7.83 -12.41
CA HIS A 154 -3.26 -8.25 -12.47
C HIS A 154 -3.03 -9.44 -13.39
N ALA A 155 -3.84 -10.51 -13.26
CA ALA A 155 -3.61 -11.74 -14.03
C ALA A 155 -3.75 -11.52 -15.54
N THR A 156 -4.60 -10.63 -15.98
CA THR A 156 -4.84 -10.34 -17.39
C THR A 156 -4.08 -9.11 -17.89
N GLY A 157 -3.56 -8.27 -16.98
CA GLY A 157 -2.85 -7.03 -17.31
C GLY A 157 -3.72 -6.02 -18.00
N ARG A 158 -4.91 -5.78 -17.45
CA ARG A 158 -5.87 -4.88 -18.09
C ARG A 158 -6.67 -4.04 -17.11
N VAL A 159 -7.20 -2.94 -17.58
CA VAL A 159 -8.23 -2.14 -16.92
C VAL A 159 -9.56 -2.44 -17.57
N VAL A 160 -10.55 -2.82 -16.77
CA VAL A 160 -11.90 -3.16 -17.25
C VAL A 160 -12.93 -2.28 -16.60
N ARG A 161 -14.04 -2.04 -17.32
CA ARG A 161 -15.26 -1.45 -16.78
C ARG A 161 -16.36 -2.48 -16.84
N TYR A 162 -17.00 -2.70 -15.71
CA TYR A 162 -18.18 -3.55 -15.63
C TYR A 162 -19.42 -2.68 -15.86
N GLU A 163 -20.13 -2.97 -16.91
CA GLU A 163 -21.37 -2.29 -17.29
C GLU A 163 -22.51 -2.65 -16.34
N LEU A 164 -23.60 -1.88 -16.35
CA LEU A 164 -24.74 -2.10 -15.44
C LEU A 164 -25.47 -3.42 -15.71
N ASP A 165 -25.35 -3.97 -16.91
CA ASP A 165 -25.87 -5.31 -17.28
C ASP A 165 -24.92 -6.46 -16.90
N GLY A 166 -23.75 -6.14 -16.31
CA GLY A 166 -22.73 -7.11 -15.92
C GLY A 166 -21.72 -7.46 -16.99
N ALA A 167 -21.85 -6.91 -18.22
CA ALA A 167 -20.83 -7.09 -19.27
C ALA A 167 -19.51 -6.41 -18.86
N ALA A 168 -18.38 -6.95 -19.33
CA ALA A 168 -17.07 -6.37 -19.09
C ALA A 168 -16.53 -5.71 -20.36
N THR A 169 -16.28 -4.41 -20.32
CA THR A 169 -15.62 -3.65 -21.37
C THR A 169 -14.15 -3.47 -21.03
N ILE A 170 -13.27 -3.95 -21.90
CA ILE A 170 -11.81 -3.71 -21.75
C ILE A 170 -11.56 -2.25 -22.12
N LEU A 171 -11.04 -1.47 -21.18
CA LEU A 171 -10.67 -0.07 -21.40
C LEU A 171 -9.22 0.06 -21.86
N ALA A 172 -8.32 -0.79 -21.34
CA ALA A 172 -6.92 -0.88 -21.72
C ALA A 172 -6.37 -2.26 -21.41
N ASP A 173 -5.59 -2.83 -22.32
CA ASP A 173 -4.80 -4.06 -22.11
C ASP A 173 -3.39 -3.96 -22.72
N ALA A 174 -3.15 -2.91 -23.51
CA ALA A 174 -1.89 -2.68 -24.20
C ALA A 174 -1.60 -1.17 -24.39
N PHE A 175 -0.32 -0.86 -24.54
CA PHE A 175 0.17 0.45 -24.95
C PHE A 175 1.22 0.27 -26.05
N ASP A 176 1.10 0.99 -27.19
CA ASP A 176 1.97 0.85 -28.37
C ASP A 176 2.12 -0.63 -28.83
N GLY A 177 1.01 -1.38 -28.81
CA GLY A 177 0.97 -2.78 -29.20
C GLY A 177 1.66 -3.75 -28.25
N LYS A 178 2.09 -3.29 -27.07
CA LYS A 178 2.71 -4.12 -26.02
C LYS A 178 1.76 -4.26 -24.84
N PRO A 179 1.66 -5.45 -24.23
CA PRO A 179 0.78 -5.67 -23.09
C PRO A 179 1.20 -4.81 -21.90
N LEU A 180 0.22 -4.33 -21.15
CA LEU A 180 0.43 -3.66 -19.86
C LEU A 180 1.10 -4.61 -18.84
N ASN A 181 1.76 -4.04 -17.83
CA ASN A 181 2.43 -4.81 -16.79
C ASN A 181 1.40 -5.47 -15.87
N SER A 182 0.85 -4.70 -14.95
CA SER A 182 -0.18 -5.12 -14.00
C SER A 182 -0.89 -3.89 -13.45
N PRO A 183 -1.88 -3.35 -14.16
CA PRO A 183 -2.64 -2.19 -13.69
C PRO A 183 -3.03 -2.33 -12.23
N ASN A 184 -2.76 -1.30 -11.41
CA ASN A 184 -2.83 -1.39 -9.96
C ASN A 184 -3.96 -0.55 -9.36
N ASP A 185 -3.92 0.78 -9.45
CA ASP A 185 -4.98 1.66 -8.96
C ASP A 185 -5.53 2.54 -10.09
N VAL A 186 -6.79 2.96 -9.96
CA VAL A 186 -7.49 3.72 -11.01
C VAL A 186 -8.43 4.76 -10.42
N VAL A 187 -8.42 5.95 -11.02
CA VAL A 187 -9.33 7.04 -10.67
C VAL A 187 -9.95 7.68 -11.92
N GLN A 188 -11.18 8.17 -11.81
CA GLN A 188 -11.82 8.94 -12.86
C GLN A 188 -11.59 10.44 -12.65
N HIS A 189 -11.28 11.14 -13.74
CA HIS A 189 -11.26 12.59 -13.80
C HIS A 189 -12.62 13.11 -14.32
N PRO A 190 -13.07 14.34 -13.94
CA PRO A 190 -14.35 14.89 -14.37
C PRO A 190 -14.52 15.06 -15.89
N ASP A 191 -13.43 15.11 -16.65
CA ASP A 191 -13.48 15.13 -18.12
C ASP A 191 -13.88 13.78 -18.74
N GLY A 192 -14.13 12.76 -17.89
CA GLY A 192 -14.50 11.41 -18.30
C GLY A 192 -13.32 10.47 -18.52
N ALA A 193 -12.08 10.96 -18.42
CA ALA A 193 -10.89 10.12 -18.54
C ALA A 193 -10.67 9.26 -17.29
N TYR A 194 -10.05 8.08 -17.49
CA TYR A 194 -9.55 7.23 -16.42
C TYR A 194 -8.03 7.33 -16.37
N TRP A 195 -7.50 7.49 -15.16
CA TRP A 195 -6.06 7.51 -14.90
C TRP A 195 -5.71 6.30 -14.06
N PHE A 196 -4.67 5.55 -14.47
CA PHE A 196 -4.28 4.33 -13.77
C PHE A 196 -2.77 4.17 -13.71
N THR A 197 -2.31 3.45 -12.70
CA THR A 197 -0.90 3.06 -12.53
C THR A 197 -0.67 1.65 -13.04
N ASP A 198 0.53 1.40 -13.57
CA ASP A 198 0.92 0.11 -14.16
C ASP A 198 2.32 -0.32 -13.64
N PRO A 199 2.44 -0.65 -12.32
CA PRO A 199 3.68 -1.13 -11.70
C PRO A 199 3.92 -2.61 -11.99
N PRO A 200 5.02 -3.21 -11.45
CA PRO A 200 5.37 -4.60 -11.73
C PRO A 200 4.65 -5.63 -10.86
N TYR A 201 3.97 -5.22 -9.77
CA TYR A 201 3.62 -6.10 -8.65
C TYR A 201 2.84 -7.36 -9.07
N GLY A 202 1.71 -7.21 -9.74
CA GLY A 202 0.91 -8.33 -10.15
C GLY A 202 1.56 -9.19 -11.26
N ALA A 203 2.42 -8.60 -12.10
CA ALA A 203 3.16 -9.35 -13.10
C ALA A 203 4.20 -10.29 -12.48
N LEU A 204 4.69 -9.97 -11.29
CA LEU A 204 5.63 -10.80 -10.53
C LEU A 204 4.93 -11.88 -9.69
N LEU A 205 3.62 -11.82 -9.54
CA LEU A 205 2.78 -12.81 -8.83
C LEU A 205 3.19 -13.01 -7.36
N TYR A 206 3.55 -11.95 -6.65
CA TYR A 206 4.01 -12.06 -5.26
C TYR A 206 3.01 -11.57 -4.21
N GLU A 207 1.86 -11.11 -4.61
CA GLU A 207 0.87 -10.47 -3.77
C GLU A 207 0.53 -11.26 -2.49
N GLY A 208 0.84 -10.65 -1.34
CA GLY A 208 0.41 -11.14 -0.04
C GLY A 208 1.20 -12.28 0.59
N LEU A 209 2.30 -12.77 -0.01
CA LEU A 209 3.10 -13.85 0.55
C LEU A 209 4.59 -13.53 0.62
N PRO A 210 5.29 -13.95 1.71
CA PRO A 210 6.73 -13.71 1.84
C PRO A 210 7.58 -14.61 0.91
N ASP A 211 7.02 -15.72 0.43
CA ASP A 211 7.63 -16.66 -0.49
C ASP A 211 7.19 -16.45 -1.95
N ALA A 212 6.68 -15.28 -2.25
CA ALA A 212 6.26 -14.90 -3.59
C ALA A 212 7.40 -14.99 -4.61
N ALA A 213 7.04 -15.11 -5.89
CA ALA A 213 7.98 -15.26 -7.00
C ALA A 213 9.07 -14.18 -6.98
N GLY A 214 10.33 -14.63 -6.94
CA GLY A 214 11.49 -13.73 -6.86
C GLY A 214 11.79 -13.16 -5.47
N GLY A 215 11.01 -13.51 -4.45
CA GLY A 215 11.26 -13.12 -3.07
C GLY A 215 12.46 -13.86 -2.44
N PRO A 216 12.91 -13.45 -1.24
CA PRO A 216 14.10 -14.03 -0.61
C PRO A 216 14.00 -15.54 -0.33
N SER A 217 12.80 -16.05 -0.06
CA SER A 217 12.54 -17.48 0.16
C SER A 217 12.11 -18.23 -1.11
N ASN A 218 11.93 -17.54 -2.23
CA ASN A 218 11.54 -18.11 -3.51
C ASN A 218 12.29 -17.44 -4.69
N PRO A 219 13.63 -17.44 -4.69
CA PRO A 219 14.41 -16.72 -5.69
C PRO A 219 14.25 -17.29 -7.11
N GLN A 220 13.82 -18.54 -7.24
CA GLN A 220 13.57 -19.18 -8.53
C GLN A 220 12.21 -18.79 -9.14
N GLY A 221 11.37 -18.08 -8.39
CA GLY A 221 10.08 -17.61 -8.88
C GLY A 221 9.04 -18.71 -9.06
N HIS A 222 9.07 -19.77 -8.25
CA HIS A 222 8.01 -20.78 -8.25
C HIS A 222 6.70 -20.15 -7.79
N LEU A 223 5.61 -20.42 -8.52
CA LEU A 223 4.29 -19.91 -8.18
C LEU A 223 3.71 -20.65 -6.99
N ASP A 224 3.17 -19.92 -6.04
CA ASP A 224 2.41 -20.48 -4.93
C ASP A 224 0.94 -20.67 -5.35
N PRO A 225 0.40 -21.89 -5.31
CA PRO A 225 -1.01 -22.15 -5.63
C PRO A 225 -1.99 -21.34 -4.74
N ARG A 226 -1.57 -20.94 -3.55
CA ARG A 226 -2.37 -20.11 -2.63
C ARG A 226 -2.60 -18.69 -3.16
N LEU A 227 -1.82 -18.24 -4.14
CA LEU A 227 -2.00 -16.93 -4.80
C LEU A 227 -3.17 -16.91 -5.80
N GLY A 228 -3.97 -17.97 -5.89
CA GLY A 228 -5.07 -18.06 -6.83
C GLY A 228 -4.63 -18.23 -8.30
N GLN A 229 -3.36 -18.44 -8.54
CA GLN A 229 -2.82 -18.67 -9.88
C GLN A 229 -2.95 -20.14 -10.28
N PRO A 230 -3.24 -20.46 -11.55
CA PRO A 230 -3.18 -21.82 -12.04
C PRO A 230 -1.78 -22.40 -11.85
N ALA A 231 -1.69 -23.67 -11.44
CA ALA A 231 -0.41 -24.37 -11.32
C ALA A 231 0.36 -24.31 -12.64
N GLY A 232 1.62 -23.93 -12.58
CA GLY A 232 2.48 -23.81 -13.76
C GLY A 232 2.36 -22.49 -14.54
N THR A 233 1.54 -21.52 -14.06
CA THR A 233 1.52 -20.17 -14.64
C THR A 233 2.85 -19.49 -14.33
N ALA A 234 3.54 -18.99 -15.36
CA ALA A 234 4.76 -18.20 -15.19
C ALA A 234 4.41 -16.72 -15.02
N PRO A 235 5.23 -15.95 -14.27
CA PRO A 235 5.13 -14.49 -14.27
C PRO A 235 5.15 -13.94 -15.69
N ARG A 236 4.33 -12.96 -15.99
CA ARG A 236 4.31 -12.35 -17.32
C ARG A 236 5.61 -11.56 -17.54
N ARG A 237 6.20 -11.72 -18.71
CA ARG A 237 7.36 -10.92 -19.09
C ARG A 237 6.92 -9.47 -19.25
N ARG A 238 7.47 -8.58 -18.44
CA ARG A 238 7.29 -7.13 -18.60
C ARG A 238 8.06 -6.66 -19.84
N VAL A 239 7.39 -5.88 -20.67
CA VAL A 239 7.95 -5.31 -21.90
C VAL A 239 7.79 -3.78 -21.98
N LEU A 240 7.00 -3.22 -21.06
CA LEU A 240 6.85 -1.77 -20.86
C LEU A 240 7.56 -1.35 -19.56
N PRO A 241 8.07 -0.10 -19.48
CA PRO A 241 8.46 0.48 -18.20
C PRO A 241 7.22 0.63 -17.30
N ASN A 242 7.43 0.69 -15.99
CA ASN A 242 6.35 1.06 -15.09
C ASN A 242 5.91 2.49 -15.42
N ALA A 243 4.62 2.76 -15.34
CA ALA A 243 4.10 4.03 -15.83
C ALA A 243 2.77 4.40 -15.17
N VAL A 244 2.37 5.64 -15.37
CA VAL A 244 1.00 6.11 -15.19
C VAL A 244 0.42 6.41 -16.56
N TYR A 245 -0.80 5.95 -16.79
CA TYR A 245 -1.50 6.12 -18.05
C TYR A 245 -2.82 6.88 -17.85
N ARG A 246 -3.28 7.51 -18.92
CA ARG A 246 -4.59 8.14 -19.05
C ARG A 246 -5.33 7.55 -20.23
N ILE A 247 -6.54 7.09 -20.02
CA ILE A 247 -7.49 6.69 -21.07
C ILE A 247 -8.46 7.82 -21.23
N ASP A 248 -8.46 8.49 -22.39
CA ASP A 248 -9.41 9.57 -22.65
C ASP A 248 -10.81 9.03 -23.00
N PRO A 249 -11.86 9.89 -23.05
CA PRO A 249 -13.20 9.43 -23.39
C PRO A 249 -13.35 8.79 -24.78
N SER A 250 -12.40 9.01 -25.70
CA SER A 250 -12.39 8.35 -27.03
C SER A 250 -11.77 6.95 -26.99
N GLY A 251 -11.16 6.56 -25.86
CA GLY A 251 -10.42 5.32 -25.72
C GLY A 251 -8.93 5.43 -26.09
N ARG A 252 -8.42 6.62 -26.41
CA ARG A 252 -6.99 6.83 -26.65
C ARG A 252 -6.24 6.72 -25.31
N ILE A 253 -5.11 6.02 -25.33
CA ILE A 253 -4.25 5.84 -24.17
C ILE A 253 -3.02 6.71 -24.32
N ASP A 254 -2.76 7.57 -23.34
CA ASP A 254 -1.57 8.39 -23.21
C ASP A 254 -0.73 7.88 -22.01
N ARG A 255 0.59 7.70 -22.19
CA ARG A 255 1.51 7.46 -21.09
C ARG A 255 1.93 8.83 -20.53
N VAL A 256 1.51 9.13 -19.30
CA VAL A 256 1.65 10.47 -18.71
C VAL A 256 2.83 10.61 -17.78
N LEU A 257 3.28 9.51 -17.13
CA LEU A 257 4.49 9.45 -16.30
C LEU A 257 5.19 8.11 -16.51
N THR A 258 6.52 8.13 -16.34
CA THR A 258 7.39 6.94 -16.42
C THR A 258 8.13 6.70 -15.10
N ASP A 259 8.87 5.59 -15.01
CA ASP A 259 9.72 5.23 -13.86
C ASP A 259 10.73 6.32 -13.48
N ASP A 260 11.24 7.09 -14.45
CA ASP A 260 12.18 8.18 -14.19
C ASP A 260 11.52 9.31 -13.40
N GLU A 261 10.22 9.45 -13.55
CA GLU A 261 9.45 10.49 -12.87
C GLU A 261 8.86 9.98 -11.56
N VAL A 262 8.24 8.81 -11.56
CA VAL A 262 7.70 8.14 -10.37
C VAL A 262 8.09 6.66 -10.42
N PRO A 263 9.16 6.26 -9.73
CA PRO A 263 9.53 4.85 -9.65
C PRO A 263 8.45 4.03 -8.96
N ASP A 264 8.08 2.90 -9.54
CA ASP A 264 7.03 1.98 -9.04
C ASP A 264 5.75 2.72 -8.61
N PRO A 265 5.05 3.37 -9.57
CA PRO A 265 3.83 4.10 -9.26
C PRO A 265 2.74 3.15 -8.74
N ASN A 266 2.08 3.53 -7.63
CA ASN A 266 1.04 2.73 -6.99
C ASN A 266 -0.26 3.53 -6.88
N GLY A 267 -0.72 3.88 -5.67
CA GLY A 267 -1.92 4.67 -5.49
C GLY A 267 -1.86 6.05 -6.17
N LEU A 268 -2.99 6.51 -6.68
CA LEU A 268 -3.12 7.84 -7.25
C LEU A 268 -4.47 8.48 -6.89
N CYS A 269 -4.50 9.80 -6.72
CA CYS A 269 -5.73 10.55 -6.59
C CYS A 269 -5.57 12.02 -7.04
N PHE A 270 -6.68 12.68 -7.30
CA PHE A 270 -6.69 14.11 -7.57
C PHE A 270 -6.99 14.92 -6.30
N SER A 271 -6.52 16.18 -6.28
CA SER A 271 -7.03 17.19 -5.37
C SER A 271 -8.53 17.45 -5.61
N PRO A 272 -9.27 18.04 -4.64
CA PRO A 272 -10.70 18.31 -4.80
C PRO A 272 -11.06 19.17 -6.02
N ASP A 273 -10.18 20.05 -6.42
CA ASP A 273 -10.33 20.91 -7.61
C ASP A 273 -9.79 20.27 -8.90
N HIS A 274 -9.28 19.05 -8.82
CA HIS A 274 -8.70 18.26 -9.93
C HIS A 274 -7.50 18.92 -10.63
N ARG A 275 -6.87 19.91 -9.98
CA ARG A 275 -5.71 20.62 -10.54
C ARG A 275 -4.37 20.01 -10.14
N THR A 276 -4.39 19.10 -9.18
CA THR A 276 -3.19 18.38 -8.74
C THR A 276 -3.45 16.87 -8.79
N LEU A 277 -2.54 16.13 -9.41
CA LEU A 277 -2.48 14.68 -9.33
C LEU A 277 -1.42 14.30 -8.29
N TYR A 278 -1.77 13.46 -7.36
CA TYR A 278 -0.86 12.83 -6.40
C TYR A 278 -0.62 11.38 -6.81
N VAL A 279 0.64 10.94 -6.77
CA VAL A 279 1.02 9.56 -7.09
C VAL A 279 1.99 9.05 -6.04
N CYS A 280 1.70 7.87 -5.48
CA CYS A 280 2.62 7.15 -4.60
C CYS A 280 3.71 6.46 -5.40
N SER A 281 4.96 6.57 -4.93
CA SER A 281 6.09 5.75 -5.33
C SER A 281 6.34 4.75 -4.21
N THR A 282 5.75 3.56 -4.32
CA THR A 282 5.83 2.53 -3.28
C THR A 282 7.20 1.82 -3.34
N GLY A 283 7.57 1.07 -2.32
CA GLY A 283 8.84 0.35 -2.28
C GLY A 283 8.90 -0.82 -3.26
N LYS A 284 10.10 -1.37 -3.45
CA LYS A 284 10.32 -2.58 -4.25
C LYS A 284 9.51 -3.76 -3.74
N GLY A 285 8.85 -4.44 -4.67
CA GLY A 285 8.36 -5.78 -4.45
C GLY A 285 9.45 -6.86 -4.55
N PRO A 286 9.23 -8.06 -4.03
CA PRO A 286 10.13 -9.19 -4.22
C PRO A 286 10.35 -9.48 -5.72
N GLY A 287 11.61 -9.71 -6.11
CA GLY A 287 11.97 -9.99 -7.50
C GLY A 287 11.99 -8.79 -8.45
N ASP A 288 11.67 -7.60 -7.98
CA ASP A 288 11.79 -6.39 -8.76
C ASP A 288 13.27 -5.97 -8.89
N THR A 289 13.75 -5.90 -10.13
CA THR A 289 15.14 -5.54 -10.47
C THR A 289 15.27 -4.07 -10.90
N GLY A 290 14.16 -3.34 -11.02
CA GLY A 290 14.13 -1.92 -11.36
C GLY A 290 14.74 -1.02 -10.26
N PRO A 291 14.72 0.30 -10.43
CA PRO A 291 15.25 1.24 -9.44
C PRO A 291 14.51 1.17 -8.10
N GLY A 292 13.26 0.70 -8.11
CA GLY A 292 12.38 0.59 -6.95
C GLY A 292 11.79 1.92 -6.54
N GLY A 293 10.65 1.83 -5.89
CA GLY A 293 9.97 2.99 -5.33
C GLY A 293 10.70 3.59 -4.14
N LYS A 294 10.43 4.86 -3.90
CA LYS A 294 11.10 5.68 -2.87
C LYS A 294 10.38 5.64 -1.53
N GLY A 295 9.14 5.14 -1.48
CA GLY A 295 8.26 5.30 -0.33
C GLY A 295 7.86 6.77 -0.15
N GLU A 296 7.58 7.47 -1.23
CA GLU A 296 7.33 8.91 -1.29
C GLU A 296 6.02 9.19 -2.04
N ILE A 297 5.48 10.39 -1.88
CA ILE A 297 4.34 10.88 -2.65
C ILE A 297 4.80 12.06 -3.48
N TYR A 298 4.52 12.02 -4.78
CA TYR A 298 4.77 13.11 -5.72
C TYR A 298 3.47 13.80 -6.09
N ALA A 299 3.56 15.11 -6.33
CA ALA A 299 2.45 15.92 -6.81
C ALA A 299 2.82 16.55 -8.16
N PHE A 300 1.83 16.63 -9.05
CA PHE A 300 1.94 17.21 -10.39
C PHE A 300 0.77 18.16 -10.62
N ASP A 301 1.03 19.26 -11.28
CA ASP A 301 -0.05 20.14 -11.76
C ASP A 301 -0.68 19.54 -13.01
N VAL A 302 -2.01 19.47 -13.02
CA VAL A 302 -2.81 18.91 -14.11
C VAL A 302 -3.20 20.02 -15.08
N GLY A 303 -2.72 19.92 -16.32
CA GLY A 303 -3.14 20.76 -17.44
C GLY A 303 -4.26 20.13 -18.25
N GLY A 304 -4.59 20.75 -19.40
CA GLY A 304 -5.60 20.18 -20.30
C GLY A 304 -5.18 18.84 -20.89
N GLY A 305 -6.10 17.87 -20.89
CA GLY A 305 -5.87 16.54 -21.46
C GLY A 305 -4.88 15.70 -20.63
N ALA A 306 -3.79 15.25 -21.26
CA ALA A 306 -2.78 14.38 -20.64
C ALA A 306 -1.57 15.16 -20.08
N LEU A 307 -1.63 16.48 -20.03
CA LEU A 307 -0.48 17.31 -19.66
C LEU A 307 -0.30 17.33 -18.14
N LEU A 308 0.87 16.88 -17.68
CA LEU A 308 1.35 17.04 -16.31
C LEU A 308 2.58 17.94 -16.30
N SER A 309 2.71 18.75 -15.26
CA SER A 309 3.83 19.67 -15.08
C SER A 309 4.17 19.88 -13.61
N ASN A 310 5.24 20.61 -13.33
CA ASN A 310 5.61 21.05 -12.01
C ASN A 310 5.68 19.89 -10.99
N LYS A 311 6.41 18.81 -11.33
CA LYS A 311 6.68 17.71 -10.41
C LYS A 311 7.30 18.22 -9.12
N ARG A 312 6.78 17.80 -7.98
CA ARG A 312 7.30 18.12 -6.66
C ARG A 312 7.14 16.96 -5.69
N LEU A 313 8.06 16.82 -4.76
CA LEU A 313 7.90 15.93 -3.62
C LEU A 313 6.82 16.51 -2.72
N PHE A 314 5.75 15.75 -2.48
CA PHE A 314 4.70 16.13 -1.55
C PHE A 314 5.04 15.69 -0.12
N SER A 315 5.49 14.43 0.04
CA SER A 315 5.89 13.87 1.33
C SER A 315 6.89 12.72 1.13
N ASP A 316 7.87 12.64 2.03
CA ASP A 316 8.77 11.50 2.15
C ASP A 316 8.20 10.36 3.01
N CYS A 317 7.01 10.54 3.57
CA CYS A 317 6.31 9.58 4.40
C CYS A 317 7.14 9.05 5.59
N ILE A 318 8.03 9.86 6.15
CA ILE A 318 8.75 9.54 7.38
C ILE A 318 7.98 10.11 8.58
N VAL A 319 7.64 9.24 9.53
CA VAL A 319 6.91 9.57 10.76
C VAL A 319 7.73 9.11 11.94
N ASP A 320 8.15 10.03 12.82
CA ASP A 320 8.99 9.74 13.98
C ASP A 320 10.26 8.94 13.62
N GLY A 321 10.86 9.21 12.44
CA GLY A 321 12.01 8.48 11.93
C GLY A 321 11.68 7.12 11.30
N VAL A 322 10.42 6.69 11.30
CA VAL A 322 9.97 5.44 10.69
C VAL A 322 9.42 5.71 9.29
N LYS A 323 9.92 4.97 8.29
CA LYS A 323 9.36 5.01 6.93
C LYS A 323 7.99 4.33 6.94
N CYS A 324 6.97 5.11 6.62
CA CYS A 324 5.58 4.67 6.46
C CYS A 324 5.27 4.64 4.96
N GLY A 325 5.65 3.55 4.27
CA GLY A 325 5.52 3.43 2.82
C GLY A 325 4.08 3.69 2.36
N PRO A 326 3.84 4.68 1.49
CA PRO A 326 2.52 4.95 0.95
C PRO A 326 2.15 3.91 -0.10
N ASP A 327 0.87 3.55 -0.17
CA ASP A 327 0.31 2.63 -1.16
C ASP A 327 -0.93 3.27 -1.79
N GLY A 328 -2.15 3.01 -1.32
CA GLY A 328 -3.35 3.72 -1.73
C GLY A 328 -3.52 5.07 -1.02
N LEU A 329 -4.17 6.03 -1.66
CA LEU A 329 -4.45 7.35 -1.09
C LEU A 329 -5.76 7.94 -1.63
N ARG A 330 -6.40 8.80 -0.83
CA ARG A 330 -7.58 9.58 -1.24
C ARG A 330 -7.51 10.99 -0.62
N ALA A 331 -8.02 11.98 -1.35
CA ALA A 331 -8.20 13.34 -0.83
C ALA A 331 -9.58 13.48 -0.16
N ASP A 332 -9.65 14.29 0.91
CA ASP A 332 -10.91 14.79 1.43
C ASP A 332 -11.29 16.13 0.78
N VAL A 333 -12.50 16.63 1.09
CA VAL A 333 -13.01 17.88 0.52
C VAL A 333 -12.20 19.12 0.89
N ASP A 334 -11.42 19.07 1.96
CA ASP A 334 -10.53 20.15 2.39
C ASP A 334 -9.13 20.02 1.78
N GLY A 335 -8.90 18.97 0.97
CA GLY A 335 -7.65 18.71 0.28
C GLY A 335 -6.60 17.99 1.13
N ASN A 336 -6.93 17.50 2.33
CA ASN A 336 -6.01 16.65 3.05
C ASN A 336 -5.89 15.29 2.34
N LEU A 337 -4.66 14.75 2.28
CA LEU A 337 -4.42 13.41 1.78
C LEU A 337 -4.46 12.40 2.91
N TRP A 338 -5.35 11.43 2.78
CA TRP A 338 -5.45 10.24 3.61
C TRP A 338 -4.72 9.13 2.87
N VAL A 339 -3.65 8.64 3.47
CA VAL A 339 -2.66 7.78 2.80
C VAL A 339 -2.50 6.50 3.60
N SER A 340 -2.61 5.36 2.96
CA SER A 340 -2.29 4.08 3.58
C SER A 340 -0.82 4.04 4.01
N SER A 341 -0.54 3.35 5.10
CA SER A 341 0.77 3.32 5.74
C SER A 341 1.23 1.88 5.92
N ASN A 342 2.32 1.55 5.23
CA ASN A 342 3.03 0.29 5.36
C ASN A 342 4.39 0.55 6.04
N ALA A 343 4.45 0.28 7.32
CA ALA A 343 5.68 0.34 8.11
C ALA A 343 6.19 -1.07 8.48
N GLY A 344 5.67 -2.10 7.83
CA GLY A 344 6.06 -3.49 8.04
C GLY A 344 5.87 -3.90 9.51
N ARG A 345 6.98 -4.24 10.18
CA ARG A 345 6.96 -4.70 11.58
C ARG A 345 7.06 -3.58 12.61
N ALA A 346 7.10 -2.32 12.18
CA ALA A 346 7.13 -1.18 13.10
C ALA A 346 5.74 -0.98 13.71
N VAL A 347 5.53 -1.54 14.89
CA VAL A 347 4.24 -1.52 15.61
C VAL A 347 3.79 -0.09 15.87
N GLY A 348 2.52 0.20 15.55
CA GLY A 348 1.89 1.49 15.74
C GLY A 348 2.12 2.49 14.61
N TYR A 349 2.80 2.09 13.53
CA TYR A 349 3.05 2.92 12.35
C TYR A 349 2.30 2.43 11.11
N ASN A 350 1.67 1.26 11.16
CA ASN A 350 0.74 0.78 10.14
C ASN A 350 -0.64 1.43 10.28
N GLY A 351 -1.38 1.50 9.18
CA GLY A 351 -2.73 2.07 9.12
C GLY A 351 -2.85 3.22 8.14
N VAL A 352 -3.18 4.42 8.60
CA VAL A 352 -3.36 5.60 7.74
C VAL A 352 -2.62 6.79 8.33
N THR A 353 -1.94 7.55 7.47
CA THR A 353 -1.38 8.88 7.78
C THR A 353 -2.21 9.94 7.07
N VAL A 354 -2.42 11.09 7.71
CA VAL A 354 -3.19 12.19 7.14
C VAL A 354 -2.31 13.42 7.01
N TRP A 355 -2.21 13.92 5.80
CA TRP A 355 -1.33 15.03 5.42
C TRP A 355 -2.16 16.21 4.97
N SER A 356 -1.89 17.39 5.51
CA SER A 356 -2.51 18.63 5.04
C SER A 356 -2.17 18.92 3.57
N PRO A 357 -2.90 19.82 2.88
CA PRO A 357 -2.59 20.19 1.48
C PRO A 357 -1.17 20.74 1.28
N LYS A 358 -0.50 21.10 2.37
CA LYS A 358 0.89 21.60 2.36
C LYS A 358 1.94 20.50 2.63
N GLY A 359 1.53 19.23 2.70
CA GLY A 359 2.43 18.11 2.98
C GLY A 359 2.86 17.99 4.45
N LYS A 360 2.18 18.65 5.40
CA LYS A 360 2.43 18.48 6.83
C LYS A 360 1.59 17.32 7.37
N LEU A 361 2.21 16.38 8.09
CA LEU A 361 1.50 15.34 8.83
C LEU A 361 0.62 15.99 9.91
N ILE A 362 -0.68 15.71 9.89
CA ILE A 362 -1.64 16.25 10.85
C ILE A 362 -2.31 15.16 11.70
N GLY A 363 -2.51 13.96 11.16
CA GLY A 363 -3.20 12.90 11.87
C GLY A 363 -2.73 11.51 11.50
N ARG A 364 -3.11 10.53 12.33
CA ARG A 364 -2.82 9.11 12.10
C ARG A 364 -4.01 8.26 12.58
N ILE A 365 -4.27 7.18 11.85
CA ILE A 365 -5.15 6.09 12.28
C ILE A 365 -4.28 4.85 12.33
N ARG A 366 -4.09 4.30 13.53
CA ARG A 366 -3.21 3.16 13.76
C ARG A 366 -3.99 1.86 13.64
N LEU A 367 -3.50 0.94 12.83
CA LEU A 367 -4.05 -0.39 12.68
C LEU A 367 -3.01 -1.44 13.10
N PRO A 368 -3.44 -2.62 13.55
CA PRO A 368 -2.53 -3.72 13.85
C PRO A 368 -1.96 -4.38 12.59
N GLU A 369 -2.50 -4.03 11.42
CA GLU A 369 -2.18 -4.61 10.13
C GLU A 369 -1.69 -3.51 9.17
N VAL A 370 -0.87 -3.89 8.19
CA VAL A 370 -0.49 -3.00 7.09
C VAL A 370 -1.73 -2.65 6.28
N CYS A 371 -1.98 -1.35 6.10
CA CYS A 371 -3.02 -0.88 5.20
C CYS A 371 -2.46 -0.76 3.78
N GLY A 372 -3.05 -1.49 2.83
CA GLY A 372 -2.71 -1.38 1.41
C GLY A 372 -3.45 -0.20 0.77
N ASN A 373 -4.76 -0.10 0.98
CA ASN A 373 -5.56 0.93 0.31
C ASN A 373 -6.75 1.38 1.15
N LEU A 374 -7.35 2.50 0.77
CA LEU A 374 -8.46 3.10 1.50
C LEU A 374 -9.42 3.85 0.56
N THR A 375 -10.66 4.03 1.02
CA THR A 375 -11.64 4.86 0.33
C THR A 375 -12.63 5.49 1.30
N PHE A 376 -13.23 6.61 0.89
CA PHE A 376 -14.37 7.19 1.58
C PHE A 376 -15.68 6.62 1.02
N GLY A 377 -16.62 6.32 1.91
CA GLY A 377 -17.93 5.82 1.52
C GLY A 377 -18.99 6.09 2.56
N GLY A 378 -20.11 5.36 2.48
CA GLY A 378 -21.30 5.59 3.26
C GLY A 378 -22.17 6.72 2.70
N PRO A 379 -23.42 6.90 3.20
CA PRO A 379 -24.37 7.85 2.63
C PRO A 379 -23.90 9.30 2.65
N LYS A 380 -23.05 9.65 3.62
CA LYS A 380 -22.47 10.99 3.78
C LYS A 380 -21.03 11.05 3.26
N ARG A 381 -20.50 9.95 2.69
CA ARG A 381 -19.09 9.85 2.24
C ARG A 381 -18.06 10.21 3.33
N ASN A 382 -18.41 10.03 4.58
CA ASN A 382 -17.60 10.32 5.76
C ASN A 382 -17.21 9.05 6.55
N ARG A 383 -17.40 7.88 5.96
CA ARG A 383 -16.86 6.63 6.48
C ARG A 383 -15.61 6.27 5.71
N LEU A 384 -14.49 6.27 6.40
CA LEU A 384 -13.23 5.79 5.86
C LEU A 384 -13.21 4.28 5.95
N PHE A 385 -13.10 3.58 4.81
CA PHE A 385 -12.84 2.15 4.73
C PHE A 385 -11.38 1.92 4.42
N MET A 386 -10.77 0.96 5.11
CA MET A 386 -9.35 0.65 5.03
C MET A 386 -9.20 -0.86 4.77
N ALA A 387 -8.67 -1.20 3.60
CA ALA A 387 -8.29 -2.56 3.25
C ALA A 387 -6.87 -2.80 3.80
N ALA A 388 -6.74 -3.69 4.76
CA ALA A 388 -5.50 -3.87 5.49
C ALA A 388 -5.17 -5.35 5.65
N SER A 389 -4.10 -5.79 4.98
CA SER A 389 -3.61 -7.18 4.99
C SER A 389 -4.73 -8.21 4.87
N GLN A 390 -5.22 -8.74 5.98
CA GLN A 390 -6.26 -9.79 5.99
C GLN A 390 -7.68 -9.25 6.23
N SER A 391 -7.84 -7.95 6.47
CA SER A 391 -9.06 -7.40 7.06
C SER A 391 -9.57 -6.15 6.34
N LEU A 392 -10.87 -5.91 6.52
CA LEU A 392 -11.52 -4.65 6.19
C LEU A 392 -11.85 -3.91 7.50
N TYR A 393 -11.36 -2.66 7.62
CA TYR A 393 -11.68 -1.77 8.73
C TYR A 393 -12.52 -0.59 8.28
N ALA A 394 -13.20 0.05 9.21
CA ALA A 394 -13.92 1.29 8.98
C ALA A 394 -13.85 2.22 10.19
N LEU A 395 -13.89 3.53 9.91
CA LEU A 395 -13.94 4.62 10.88
C LEU A 395 -14.86 5.72 10.33
N THR A 396 -15.75 6.25 11.14
CA THR A 396 -16.49 7.47 10.79
C THR A 396 -15.65 8.68 11.16
N VAL A 397 -15.48 9.57 10.21
CA VAL A 397 -14.71 10.83 10.37
C VAL A 397 -15.59 12.04 10.09
N ASN A 398 -15.16 13.22 10.51
CA ASN A 398 -15.91 14.47 10.33
C ASN A 398 -15.45 15.25 9.08
N THR A 399 -15.24 14.52 7.98
CA THR A 399 -14.99 15.08 6.65
C THR A 399 -15.56 14.13 5.60
N GLN A 400 -15.53 14.51 4.33
CA GLN A 400 -16.01 13.72 3.19
C GLN A 400 -14.89 13.50 2.19
N GLY A 401 -14.91 12.37 1.51
CA GLY A 401 -14.02 12.15 0.38
C GLY A 401 -14.31 13.12 -0.78
N ALA A 402 -13.27 13.61 -1.46
CA ALA A 402 -13.38 14.63 -2.51
C ALA A 402 -13.94 14.07 -3.83
N GLY A 403 -13.48 12.90 -4.27
CA GLY A 403 -13.87 12.32 -5.57
C GLY A 403 -14.97 11.26 -5.47
N PRO A 404 -15.45 10.68 -6.58
CA PRO A 404 -16.13 9.41 -6.55
C PRO A 404 -15.22 8.39 -5.86
N ALA A 405 -15.80 7.50 -5.10
CA ALA A 405 -15.04 6.54 -4.29
C ALA A 405 -14.47 5.42 -5.14
#